data_f6cade2d73a9fad4cd90efb2f4b08f0b
#
_entry.id   f6cade2d73a9fad4cd90efb2f4b08f0b
#
_cell.length_a   1.000
_cell.length_b   1.000
_cell.length_c   1.000
_cell.angle_alpha   90.00
_cell.angle_beta   90.00
_cell.angle_gamma   90.00
#
_symmetry.space_group_name_H-M   'P 1'
#
loop_
_entity.id
_entity.type
_entity.pdbx_description
1 polymer ?
#
loop_
_entity_poly.entity_id
_entity_poly.type
_entity_poly.pdbx_seq_one_letter_code
_entity_poly.pdbx_strand_id
1 'polypeptide(L)'
;MKYILVIFLFYSTNISAETCKWWFQRYGWKNFNLSKVEVCLKNGSPVVADIEGGESPLHIAAEVNNDPEVLLRLIRAGAEINGKTSKGWTPLHSAARFNPNPEILLTLIDAGASIDSKTNSGKTFIYWMEKNSKLKKTIGYIELLNLYDRSQ
;
A
#
# COMPACT_ATOMS: atom_id res chain seq x y z
N MET A 1 8.87 -35.30 -27.13
CA MET A 1 9.33 -33.92 -26.82
C MET A 1 8.27 -32.82 -26.95
N LYS A 2 7.11 -33.01 -27.63
CA LYS A 2 6.05 -31.97 -27.76
C LYS A 2 5.21 -31.76 -26.50
N TYR A 3 5.10 -32.71 -25.59
CA TYR A 3 4.27 -32.63 -24.40
C TYR A 3 4.89 -31.86 -23.24
N ILE A 4 6.22 -31.73 -23.20
CA ILE A 4 6.93 -31.01 -22.14
C ILE A 4 6.73 -29.45 -22.29
N LEU A 5 6.66 -28.95 -23.54
CA LEU A 5 6.47 -27.53 -23.80
C LEU A 5 5.06 -27.05 -23.40
N VAL A 6 4.03 -27.88 -23.58
CA VAL A 6 2.64 -27.55 -23.24
C VAL A 6 2.44 -27.51 -21.72
N ILE A 7 3.11 -28.42 -20.98
CA ILE A 7 3.05 -28.45 -19.51
C ILE A 7 3.73 -27.20 -18.92
N PHE A 8 4.84 -26.73 -19.52
CA PHE A 8 5.52 -25.51 -19.06
C PHE A 8 4.68 -24.23 -19.29
N LEU A 9 3.94 -24.15 -20.39
CA LEU A 9 3.05 -23.03 -20.66
C LEU A 9 1.85 -23.01 -19.72
N PHE A 10 1.28 -24.16 -19.38
CA PHE A 10 0.18 -24.25 -18.42
C PHE A 10 0.66 -24.00 -16.97
N TYR A 11 1.88 -24.40 -16.61
CA TYR A 11 2.44 -24.10 -15.28
C TYR A 11 2.76 -22.62 -15.10
N SER A 12 3.24 -21.92 -16.14
CA SER A 12 3.56 -20.48 -16.06
C SER A 12 2.29 -19.62 -15.92
N THR A 13 1.20 -19.98 -16.59
CA THR A 13 -0.08 -19.26 -16.48
C THR A 13 -0.78 -19.50 -15.14
N ASN A 14 -0.66 -20.69 -14.57
CA ASN A 14 -1.24 -20.99 -13.26
C ASN A 14 -0.47 -20.31 -12.10
N ILE A 15 0.86 -20.22 -12.17
CA ILE A 15 1.64 -19.54 -11.13
C ILE A 15 1.31 -18.05 -11.06
N SER A 16 1.12 -17.38 -12.20
CA SER A 16 0.79 -15.97 -12.24
C SER A 16 -0.62 -15.68 -11.72
N ALA A 17 -1.60 -16.50 -12.10
CA ALA A 17 -2.98 -16.38 -11.62
C ALA A 17 -3.08 -16.65 -10.09
N GLU A 18 -2.40 -17.68 -9.59
CA GLU A 18 -2.32 -17.98 -8.16
C GLU A 18 -1.65 -16.86 -7.36
N THR A 19 -0.59 -16.24 -7.90
CA THR A 19 0.11 -15.14 -7.24
C THR A 19 -0.80 -13.93 -7.06
N CYS A 20 -1.65 -13.64 -8.04
CA CYS A 20 -2.45 -12.41 -8.04
C CYS A 20 -3.81 -12.55 -7.37
N LYS A 21 -4.26 -13.76 -7.00
CA LYS A 21 -5.53 -13.96 -6.28
C LYS A 21 -5.59 -13.22 -4.93
N TRP A 22 -4.43 -12.90 -4.35
CA TRP A 22 -4.30 -12.18 -3.09
C TRP A 22 -4.22 -10.66 -3.25
N TRP A 23 -4.35 -10.15 -4.49
CA TRP A 23 -4.22 -8.72 -4.80
C TRP A 23 -5.13 -7.81 -3.97
N PHE A 24 -6.30 -8.29 -3.59
CA PHE A 24 -7.27 -7.57 -2.78
C PHE A 24 -7.34 -8.05 -1.32
N GLN A 25 -6.38 -8.84 -0.86
CA GLN A 25 -6.37 -9.39 0.49
C GLN A 25 -5.14 -8.95 1.28
N ARG A 26 -5.35 -8.38 2.48
CA ARG A 26 -4.28 -7.88 3.36
C ARG A 26 -3.17 -8.91 3.62
N TYR A 27 -3.51 -10.18 3.82
CA TYR A 27 -2.53 -11.24 4.06
C TYR A 27 -1.56 -11.43 2.90
N GLY A 28 -2.01 -11.25 1.67
CA GLY A 28 -1.17 -11.30 0.48
C GLY A 28 -0.13 -10.19 0.50
N TRP A 29 -0.55 -8.97 0.74
CA TRP A 29 0.30 -7.78 0.63
C TRP A 29 1.46 -7.75 1.63
N LYS A 30 1.33 -8.36 2.79
CA LYS A 30 2.44 -8.46 3.75
C LYS A 30 3.68 -9.13 3.16
N ASN A 31 3.49 -10.07 2.23
CA ASN A 31 4.54 -10.87 1.60
C ASN A 31 4.75 -10.54 0.12
N PHE A 32 4.08 -9.51 -0.38
CA PHE A 32 4.30 -9.03 -1.74
C PHE A 32 5.62 -8.29 -1.79
N ASN A 33 6.47 -8.71 -2.70
CA ASN A 33 7.67 -7.99 -3.10
C ASN A 33 7.46 -7.38 -4.49
N LEU A 34 8.40 -6.55 -4.92
CA LEU A 34 8.34 -5.85 -6.19
C LEU A 34 8.10 -6.81 -7.38
N SER A 35 8.76 -7.99 -7.40
CA SER A 35 8.60 -8.97 -8.48
C SER A 35 7.17 -9.50 -8.58
N LYS A 36 6.50 -9.77 -7.47
CA LYS A 36 5.10 -10.21 -7.45
C LYS A 36 4.16 -9.11 -7.92
N VAL A 37 4.39 -7.87 -7.49
CA VAL A 37 3.63 -6.71 -7.96
C VAL A 37 3.76 -6.54 -9.47
N GLU A 38 4.97 -6.64 -10.03
CA GLU A 38 5.22 -6.58 -11.47
C GLU A 38 4.45 -7.65 -12.25
N VAL A 39 4.48 -8.89 -11.76
CA VAL A 39 3.73 -10.00 -12.39
C VAL A 39 2.24 -9.70 -12.41
N CYS A 40 1.68 -9.23 -11.29
CA CYS A 40 0.26 -8.94 -11.19
C CYS A 40 -0.16 -7.76 -12.07
N LEU A 41 0.63 -6.70 -12.12
CA LEU A 41 0.38 -5.56 -12.99
C LEU A 41 0.42 -5.95 -14.49
N LYS A 42 1.40 -6.77 -14.89
CA LYS A 42 1.48 -7.31 -16.25
C LYS A 42 0.28 -8.19 -16.63
N ASN A 43 -0.31 -8.86 -15.64
CA ASN A 43 -1.52 -9.68 -15.83
C ASN A 43 -2.83 -8.86 -15.73
N GLY A 44 -2.74 -7.53 -15.70
CA GLY A 44 -3.91 -6.65 -15.70
C GLY A 44 -4.58 -6.50 -14.35
N SER A 45 -3.90 -6.80 -13.23
CA SER A 45 -4.45 -6.53 -11.90
C SER A 45 -4.66 -5.02 -11.72
N PRO A 46 -5.87 -4.58 -11.33
CA PRO A 46 -6.18 -3.16 -11.27
C PRO A 46 -5.50 -2.49 -10.08
N VAL A 47 -4.97 -1.30 -10.28
CA VAL A 47 -4.40 -0.45 -9.22
C VAL A 47 -5.42 0.48 -8.59
N VAL A 48 -6.50 0.76 -9.33
CA VAL A 48 -7.68 1.44 -8.83
C VAL A 48 -8.68 0.35 -8.48
N ALA A 49 -8.99 0.20 -7.24
CA ALA A 49 -9.85 -0.87 -6.80
C ALA A 49 -11.12 -0.33 -6.21
N ASP A 50 -12.14 -1.08 -6.48
CA ASP A 50 -13.38 -1.02 -5.77
C ASP A 50 -13.50 -2.29 -4.92
N ILE A 51 -12.70 -2.36 -3.85
CA ILE A 51 -12.98 -3.33 -2.79
C ILE A 51 -14.12 -2.75 -1.97
N GLU A 52 -14.97 -3.61 -1.44
CA GLU A 52 -16.01 -3.22 -0.50
C GLU A 52 -15.43 -2.27 0.58
N GLY A 53 -15.97 -1.04 0.65
CA GLY A 53 -15.42 0.02 1.49
C GLY A 53 -14.44 0.99 0.80
N GLY A 54 -14.17 0.85 -0.51
CA GLY A 54 -13.35 1.76 -1.30
C GLY A 54 -11.84 1.65 -1.05
N GLU A 55 -11.38 0.55 -0.46
CA GLU A 55 -9.94 0.33 -0.26
C GLU A 55 -9.28 -0.05 -1.58
N SER A 56 -8.19 0.62 -1.95
CA SER A 56 -7.36 0.27 -3.11
C SER A 56 -6.17 -0.61 -2.70
N PRO A 57 -5.51 -1.26 -3.66
CA PRO A 57 -4.25 -1.97 -3.40
C PRO A 57 -3.22 -1.12 -2.68
N LEU A 58 -3.16 0.19 -2.96
CA LEU A 58 -2.26 1.12 -2.27
C LEU A 58 -2.63 1.32 -0.79
N HIS A 59 -3.92 1.33 -0.43
CA HIS A 59 -4.33 1.37 0.98
C HIS A 59 -3.85 0.13 1.72
N ILE A 60 -4.06 -1.05 1.13
CA ILE A 60 -3.68 -2.32 1.76
C ILE A 60 -2.15 -2.44 1.85
N ALA A 61 -1.43 -2.11 0.78
CA ALA A 61 0.04 -2.12 0.79
C ALA A 61 0.58 -1.17 1.87
N ALA A 62 0.07 0.06 1.94
CA ALA A 62 0.46 1.03 2.96
C ALA A 62 0.20 0.54 4.39
N GLU A 63 -0.85 -0.25 4.60
CA GLU A 63 -1.18 -0.82 5.90
C GLU A 63 -0.22 -1.92 6.35
N VAL A 64 0.16 -2.84 5.45
CA VAL A 64 0.81 -4.10 5.86
C VAL A 64 2.14 -4.42 5.20
N ASN A 65 2.49 -3.76 4.09
CA ASN A 65 3.76 -3.98 3.41
C ASN A 65 4.86 -3.10 4.02
N ASN A 66 6.08 -3.62 4.09
CA ASN A 66 7.23 -2.89 4.65
C ASN A 66 8.26 -2.50 3.59
N ASP A 67 7.98 -2.75 2.31
CA ASP A 67 8.86 -2.42 1.20
C ASP A 67 8.36 -1.14 0.50
N PRO A 68 9.07 0.00 0.63
CA PRO A 68 8.69 1.27 0.00
C PRO A 68 8.58 1.17 -1.54
N GLU A 69 9.42 0.34 -2.18
CA GLU A 69 9.40 0.19 -3.63
C GLU A 69 8.09 -0.42 -4.15
N VAL A 70 7.45 -1.26 -3.35
CA VAL A 70 6.11 -1.79 -3.66
C VAL A 70 5.09 -0.67 -3.78
N LEU A 71 5.10 0.29 -2.85
CA LEU A 71 4.19 1.45 -2.87
C LEU A 71 4.48 2.35 -4.08
N LEU A 72 5.77 2.67 -4.29
CA LEU A 72 6.19 3.49 -5.43
C LEU A 72 5.80 2.85 -6.76
N ARG A 73 5.90 1.52 -6.85
CA ARG A 73 5.51 0.80 -8.06
C ARG A 73 4.00 0.87 -8.34
N LEU A 74 3.17 0.79 -7.30
CA LEU A 74 1.72 0.96 -7.42
C LEU A 74 1.37 2.39 -7.85
N ILE A 75 2.01 3.40 -7.26
CA ILE A 75 1.81 4.81 -7.61
C ILE A 75 2.20 5.07 -9.07
N ARG A 76 3.36 4.57 -9.51
CA ARG A 76 3.79 4.65 -10.92
C ARG A 76 2.85 3.92 -11.89
N ALA A 77 2.12 2.92 -11.42
CA ALA A 77 1.11 2.21 -12.19
C ALA A 77 -0.25 2.93 -12.22
N GLY A 78 -0.36 4.11 -11.58
CA GLY A 78 -1.57 4.93 -11.58
C GLY A 78 -2.47 4.76 -10.34
N ALA A 79 -1.96 4.16 -9.26
CA ALA A 79 -2.70 4.14 -8.00
C ALA A 79 -2.90 5.56 -7.45
N GLU A 80 -4.11 5.88 -7.02
CA GLU A 80 -4.46 7.18 -6.46
C GLU A 80 -3.87 7.36 -5.07
N ILE A 81 -2.81 8.18 -4.96
CA ILE A 81 -2.08 8.40 -3.71
C ILE A 81 -2.94 9.03 -2.61
N ASN A 82 -3.91 9.85 -2.99
CA ASN A 82 -4.86 10.52 -2.09
C ASN A 82 -6.29 9.97 -2.20
N GLY A 83 -6.45 8.80 -2.82
CA GLY A 83 -7.72 8.10 -2.91
C GLY A 83 -8.33 7.87 -1.51
N LYS A 84 -9.65 7.99 -1.40
CA LYS A 84 -10.35 7.88 -0.12
C LYS A 84 -11.26 6.66 -0.07
N THR A 85 -11.20 5.93 1.01
CA THR A 85 -12.20 4.90 1.34
C THR A 85 -13.54 5.53 1.69
N SER A 86 -14.59 4.73 1.85
CA SER A 86 -15.92 5.17 2.31
C SER A 86 -15.89 5.86 3.69
N LYS A 87 -14.84 5.63 4.50
CA LYS A 87 -14.58 6.31 5.78
C LYS A 87 -13.71 7.55 5.65
N GLY A 88 -13.34 7.94 4.42
CA GLY A 88 -12.47 9.09 4.14
C GLY A 88 -10.99 8.81 4.43
N TRP A 89 -10.59 7.55 4.59
CA TRP A 89 -9.19 7.19 4.80
C TRP A 89 -8.40 7.25 3.51
N THR A 90 -7.21 7.85 3.53
CA THR A 90 -6.21 7.77 2.46
C THR A 90 -5.19 6.68 2.78
N PRO A 91 -4.34 6.25 1.83
CA PRO A 91 -3.24 5.34 2.11
C PRO A 91 -2.34 5.80 3.26
N LEU A 92 -2.10 7.13 3.38
CA LEU A 92 -1.33 7.69 4.49
C LEU A 92 -2.00 7.48 5.86
N HIS A 93 -3.33 7.55 5.96
CA HIS A 93 -4.06 7.23 7.18
C HIS A 93 -3.92 5.74 7.56
N SER A 94 -3.99 4.84 6.56
CA SER A 94 -3.82 3.40 6.76
C SER A 94 -2.42 3.08 7.26
N ALA A 95 -1.39 3.63 6.62
CA ALA A 95 0.00 3.50 7.07
C ALA A 95 0.17 4.02 8.51
N ALA A 96 -0.28 5.22 8.79
CA ALA A 96 -0.13 5.85 10.10
C ALA A 96 -0.73 5.01 11.23
N ARG A 97 -1.88 4.39 10.98
CA ARG A 97 -2.59 3.61 12.02
C ARG A 97 -2.01 2.23 12.24
N PHE A 98 -1.56 1.56 11.18
CA PHE A 98 -1.30 0.11 11.23
C PHE A 98 0.13 -0.29 10.90
N ASN A 99 0.84 0.47 10.06
CA ASN A 99 2.20 0.12 9.67
C ASN A 99 3.22 0.51 10.76
N PRO A 100 4.09 -0.41 11.18
CA PRO A 100 5.13 -0.10 12.15
C PRO A 100 6.37 0.58 11.53
N ASN A 101 6.49 0.58 10.19
CA ASN A 101 7.64 1.13 9.49
C ASN A 101 7.41 2.60 9.11
N PRO A 102 8.16 3.56 9.72
CA PRO A 102 8.01 4.99 9.41
C PRO A 102 8.39 5.33 7.97
N GLU A 103 9.26 4.55 7.34
CA GLU A 103 9.70 4.75 5.97
C GLU A 103 8.53 4.68 4.97
N ILE A 104 7.51 3.86 5.26
CA ILE A 104 6.29 3.78 4.43
C ILE A 104 5.53 5.11 4.45
N LEU A 105 5.42 5.77 5.62
CA LEU A 105 4.77 7.06 5.72
C LEU A 105 5.58 8.15 5.01
N LEU A 106 6.90 8.17 5.22
CA LEU A 106 7.81 9.11 4.55
C LEU A 106 7.72 8.94 3.03
N THR A 107 7.78 7.71 2.54
CA THR A 107 7.65 7.41 1.10
C THR A 107 6.34 7.92 0.51
N LEU A 108 5.22 7.77 1.21
CA LEU A 108 3.93 8.29 0.75
C LEU A 108 3.93 9.82 0.74
N ILE A 109 4.49 10.47 1.75
CA ILE A 109 4.58 11.94 1.84
C ILE A 109 5.47 12.48 0.72
N ASP A 110 6.65 11.91 0.51
CA ASP A 110 7.58 12.29 -0.56
C ASP A 110 7.00 12.09 -1.95
N ALA A 111 6.14 11.07 -2.11
CA ALA A 111 5.41 10.82 -3.35
C ALA A 111 4.18 11.75 -3.55
N GLY A 112 3.88 12.65 -2.61
CA GLY A 112 2.81 13.65 -2.73
C GLY A 112 1.51 13.31 -1.98
N ALA A 113 1.56 12.44 -0.97
CA ALA A 113 0.41 12.23 -0.10
C ALA A 113 0.08 13.49 0.69
N SER A 114 -1.20 13.87 0.71
CA SER A 114 -1.68 15.07 1.43
C SER A 114 -1.68 14.81 2.94
N ILE A 115 -0.83 15.52 3.66
CA ILE A 115 -0.71 15.46 5.13
C ILE A 115 -1.89 16.10 5.86
N ASP A 116 -2.60 17.03 5.21
CA ASP A 116 -3.77 17.74 5.77
C ASP A 116 -5.09 17.04 5.49
N SER A 117 -5.06 15.94 4.74
CA SER A 117 -6.25 15.15 4.47
C SER A 117 -6.91 14.69 5.76
N LYS A 118 -8.23 14.82 5.84
CA LYS A 118 -9.03 14.40 6.98
C LYS A 118 -9.95 13.25 6.61
N THR A 119 -10.08 12.31 7.54
CA THR A 119 -11.11 11.27 7.50
C THR A 119 -12.50 11.87 7.71
N ASN A 120 -13.58 11.09 7.50
CA ASN A 120 -14.95 11.55 7.79
C ASN A 120 -15.17 11.93 9.26
N SER A 121 -14.32 11.44 10.17
CA SER A 121 -14.31 11.85 11.58
C SER A 121 -13.44 13.09 11.87
N GLY A 122 -12.95 13.77 10.84
CA GLY A 122 -12.14 14.99 10.96
C GLY A 122 -10.70 14.77 11.42
N LYS A 123 -10.19 13.54 11.39
CA LYS A 123 -8.85 13.18 11.88
C LYS A 123 -7.83 13.14 10.75
N THR A 124 -6.66 13.76 10.96
CA THR A 124 -5.49 13.65 10.08
C THR A 124 -4.67 12.40 10.38
N PHE A 125 -3.65 12.11 9.56
CA PHE A 125 -2.76 10.97 9.76
C PHE A 125 -2.02 11.01 11.10
N ILE A 126 -1.69 12.21 11.62
CA ILE A 126 -1.03 12.39 12.93
C ILE A 126 -1.84 11.77 14.07
N TYR A 127 -3.15 12.03 14.11
CA TYR A 127 -4.02 11.42 15.12
C TYR A 127 -3.91 9.88 15.12
N TRP A 128 -3.83 9.28 13.92
CA TRP A 128 -3.73 7.83 13.79
C TRP A 128 -2.33 7.32 14.09
N MET A 129 -1.29 8.07 13.71
CA MET A 129 0.11 7.80 14.05
C MET A 129 0.31 7.75 15.58
N GLU A 130 -0.32 8.65 16.31
CA GLU A 130 -0.30 8.66 17.79
C GLU A 130 -0.98 7.43 18.42
N LYS A 131 -1.86 6.74 17.72
CA LYS A 131 -2.48 5.48 18.17
C LYS A 131 -1.67 4.24 17.80
N ASN A 132 -0.62 4.39 17.01
CA ASN A 132 0.24 3.30 16.57
C ASN A 132 1.41 3.11 17.56
N SER A 133 1.22 2.23 18.55
CA SER A 133 2.21 1.98 19.59
C SER A 133 3.54 1.40 19.08
N LYS A 134 3.53 0.73 17.92
CA LYS A 134 4.73 0.17 17.31
C LYS A 134 5.55 1.26 16.61
N LEU A 135 4.88 2.13 15.86
CA LEU A 135 5.49 3.26 15.17
C LEU A 135 6.14 4.25 16.16
N LYS A 136 5.46 4.53 17.29
CA LYS A 136 5.98 5.42 18.35
C LYS A 136 7.34 5.02 18.92
N LYS A 137 7.72 3.77 18.79
CA LYS A 137 9.02 3.25 19.27
C LYS A 137 10.15 3.43 18.26
N THR A 138 9.88 4.02 17.11
CA THR A 138 10.87 4.21 16.03
C THR A 138 11.44 5.63 16.05
N ILE A 139 12.68 5.77 15.57
CA ILE A 139 13.31 7.10 15.40
C ILE A 139 12.54 7.93 14.35
N GLY A 140 12.08 7.31 13.28
CA GLY A 140 11.31 7.97 12.23
C GLY A 140 9.98 8.57 12.70
N TYR A 141 9.44 8.16 13.84
CA TYR A 141 8.26 8.80 14.44
C TYR A 141 8.52 10.28 14.76
N ILE A 142 9.69 10.60 15.30
CA ILE A 142 10.08 12.00 15.63
C ILE A 142 10.26 12.80 14.35
N GLU A 143 10.84 12.18 13.31
CA GLU A 143 11.02 12.82 12.00
C GLU A 143 9.67 13.20 11.38
N LEU A 144 8.68 12.28 11.41
CA LEU A 144 7.33 12.52 10.94
C LEU A 144 6.62 13.64 11.70
N LEU A 145 6.78 13.73 13.02
CA LEU A 145 6.25 14.84 13.83
C LEU A 145 6.86 16.17 13.41
N ASN A 146 8.20 16.24 13.29
CA ASN A 146 8.90 17.44 12.88
C ASN A 146 8.50 17.91 11.47
N LEU A 147 8.25 16.95 10.56
CA LEU A 147 7.81 17.26 9.20
C LEU A 147 6.40 17.87 9.21
N TYR A 148 5.49 17.33 10.00
CA TYR A 148 4.14 17.87 10.15
C TYR A 148 4.14 19.27 10.77
N ASP A 149 4.91 19.48 11.86
CA ASP A 149 4.98 20.78 12.55
C ASP A 149 5.51 21.90 11.63
N ARG A 150 6.44 21.57 10.73
CA ARG A 150 6.98 22.55 9.75
C ARG A 150 6.00 22.90 8.64
N SER A 151 4.97 22.11 8.46
CA SER A 151 3.97 22.29 7.39
C SER A 151 2.77 23.12 7.83
N GLN A 152 2.63 23.38 9.15
CA GLN A 152 1.56 24.22 9.73
C GLN A 152 1.98 25.69 9.78
#